data_2ab929b7d418164e19ccccb230028c7f
#
_entry.id   2ab929b7d418164e19ccccb230028c7f
#
_cell.length_a   1.000
_cell.length_b   1.000
_cell.length_c   1.000
_cell.angle_alpha   90.00
_cell.angle_beta   90.00
_cell.angle_gamma   90.00
#
_symmetry.space_group_name_H-M   'P 1'
#
loop_
_entity.id
_entity.type
_entity.pdbx_description
1 polymer ?
#
loop_
_entity_poly.entity_id
_entity_poly.type
_entity_poly.pdbx_seq_one_letter_code
_entity_poly.pdbx_strand_id
1 'polypeptide(L)'
;MGARGTLISAGCGRILERMRHSSTSGPEPRHGAKLRVGFVLVHNFTLTAFASFMDVLRLSADRGDRSRPIDCSWQVMSPGLRPARSSCGIDIQPTSDLADPASFDYIAVVGGLLHGMPPLPPAIGTYLKRAAAAGVTLIGVCTGTFVLCRLGLMEQRKCCVSWYHYRDFLEEFPTLVPLADTLYVVDGDRITCSGGAGVADLAAQLVAQNLGEAVAQKALNILLIDRPRGEQGAQPAPRLGESGIDDARVSRALLMMEQNLAEPLPIARLAGDLGLGVRRLERLFAEALGESPQESYLALRLKHARWMLANTTFSAARVAADLGFADGSHFGRSRSPPARGADAGDGRVFE
;
A
#
# COMPACT_ATOMS: atom_id res chain seq x y z
N MET A 1 1.42 6.37 -41.85
CA MET A 1 0.68 5.10 -41.84
C MET A 1 1.59 4.02 -41.28
N GLY A 2 1.18 3.31 -40.27
CA GLY A 2 1.78 2.01 -39.88
C GLY A 2 2.49 1.94 -38.56
N ALA A 3 1.85 1.29 -37.59
CA ALA A 3 2.37 0.37 -36.60
C ALA A 3 3.36 0.88 -35.54
N ARG A 4 2.85 1.45 -34.45
CA ARG A 4 3.49 1.38 -33.14
C ARG A 4 2.41 1.09 -32.09
N GLY A 5 2.13 -0.16 -31.87
CA GLY A 5 1.18 -0.59 -30.85
C GLY A 5 1.09 -2.10 -30.81
N THR A 6 2.10 -2.79 -30.29
CA THR A 6 1.95 -4.21 -29.93
C THR A 6 3.28 -4.80 -29.39
N LEU A 7 3.84 -4.26 -28.32
CA LEU A 7 5.03 -4.86 -27.69
C LEU A 7 4.95 -5.02 -26.17
N ILE A 8 3.90 -4.53 -25.51
CA ILE A 8 3.76 -4.63 -24.06
C ILE A 8 2.90 -5.83 -23.62
N SER A 9 2.03 -6.34 -24.51
CA SER A 9 1.15 -7.49 -24.22
C SER A 9 1.83 -8.85 -24.23
N ALA A 10 2.98 -9.00 -24.92
CA ALA A 10 3.63 -10.30 -25.11
C ALA A 10 4.49 -10.76 -23.92
N GLY A 11 4.83 -9.86 -22.98
CA GLY A 11 5.64 -10.20 -21.81
C GLY A 11 4.83 -10.84 -20.69
N CYS A 12 3.64 -10.32 -20.44
CA CYS A 12 2.78 -10.80 -19.35
C CYS A 12 2.20 -12.20 -19.65
N GLY A 13 1.83 -12.46 -20.91
CA GLY A 13 1.32 -13.79 -21.33
C GLY A 13 2.34 -14.92 -21.17
N ARG A 14 3.61 -14.66 -21.40
CA ARG A 14 4.67 -15.68 -21.28
C ARG A 14 5.07 -16.00 -19.83
N ILE A 15 4.88 -15.08 -18.91
CA ILE A 15 5.08 -15.33 -17.47
C ILE A 15 3.93 -16.19 -16.93
N LEU A 16 2.72 -15.92 -17.35
CA LEU A 16 1.53 -16.70 -16.99
C LEU A 16 1.57 -18.13 -17.59
N GLU A 17 2.10 -18.30 -18.81
CA GLU A 17 2.31 -19.61 -19.41
C GLU A 17 3.45 -20.41 -18.72
N ARG A 18 4.52 -19.79 -18.28
CA ARG A 18 5.56 -20.48 -17.49
C ARG A 18 5.05 -20.98 -16.14
N MET A 19 4.11 -20.27 -15.50
CA MET A 19 3.45 -20.76 -14.27
C MET A 19 2.51 -21.94 -14.53
N ARG A 20 2.00 -22.11 -15.77
CA ARG A 20 1.17 -23.27 -16.17
C ARG A 20 1.96 -24.49 -16.64
N HIS A 21 3.24 -24.37 -17.00
CA HIS A 21 4.02 -25.42 -17.65
C HIS A 21 5.15 -25.98 -16.79
N SER A 22 5.22 -25.71 -15.49
CA SER A 22 6.11 -26.45 -14.58
C SER A 22 5.46 -27.71 -14.01
N SER A 23 4.61 -28.38 -14.80
CA SER A 23 4.12 -29.73 -14.51
C SER A 23 5.02 -30.77 -15.17
N THR A 24 6.19 -30.99 -14.59
CA THR A 24 6.90 -32.25 -14.75
C THR A 24 6.57 -33.13 -13.57
N SER A 25 5.79 -34.18 -13.83
CA SER A 25 5.61 -35.43 -13.05
C SER A 25 6.01 -35.37 -11.56
N GLY A 26 5.22 -34.69 -10.76
CA GLY A 26 5.17 -34.83 -9.31
C GLY A 26 3.98 -35.71 -8.89
N PRO A 27 3.92 -36.21 -7.65
CA PRO A 27 2.95 -37.21 -7.20
C PRO A 27 1.50 -36.75 -7.41
N GLU A 28 0.62 -37.76 -7.60
CA GLU A 28 -0.81 -37.63 -7.87
C GLU A 28 -1.55 -36.54 -7.07
N PRO A 29 -2.61 -35.92 -7.64
CA PRO A 29 -3.34 -34.82 -6.99
C PRO A 29 -3.87 -35.29 -5.64
N ARG A 30 -3.25 -34.79 -4.57
CA ARG A 30 -3.82 -34.96 -3.23
C ARG A 30 -5.20 -34.31 -3.24
N HIS A 31 -6.24 -35.05 -2.82
CA HIS A 31 -7.57 -34.52 -2.59
C HIS A 31 -7.49 -33.38 -1.55
N GLY A 32 -7.40 -32.13 -2.01
CA GLY A 32 -7.21 -30.94 -1.19
C GLY A 32 -7.66 -29.68 -1.91
N ALA A 33 -7.80 -28.59 -1.17
CA ALA A 33 -8.13 -27.29 -1.72
C ALA A 33 -7.19 -26.91 -2.87
N LYS A 34 -7.74 -26.27 -3.91
CA LYS A 34 -7.00 -25.83 -5.10
C LYS A 34 -6.13 -24.61 -4.84
N LEU A 35 -6.46 -23.84 -3.79
CA LEU A 35 -5.72 -22.68 -3.35
C LEU A 35 -5.45 -22.78 -1.84
N ARG A 36 -4.19 -22.81 -1.44
CA ARG A 36 -3.76 -22.98 -0.04
C ARG A 36 -2.87 -21.81 0.36
N VAL A 37 -3.32 -21.04 1.35
CA VAL A 37 -2.62 -19.82 1.80
C VAL A 37 -2.23 -19.93 3.27
N GLY A 38 -0.94 -19.77 3.56
CA GLY A 38 -0.43 -19.59 4.92
C GLY A 38 -0.31 -18.11 5.26
N PHE A 39 -0.77 -17.69 6.44
CA PHE A 39 -0.60 -16.33 6.93
C PHE A 39 0.38 -16.28 8.08
N VAL A 40 1.34 -15.39 8.00
CA VAL A 40 2.24 -14.99 9.09
C VAL A 40 1.90 -13.55 9.44
N LEU A 41 1.29 -13.34 10.60
CA LEU A 41 0.91 -12.02 11.09
C LEU A 41 2.05 -11.45 11.94
N VAL A 42 2.63 -10.34 11.50
CA VAL A 42 3.68 -9.64 12.26
C VAL A 42 3.02 -8.79 13.35
N HIS A 43 3.69 -8.62 14.47
CA HIS A 43 3.16 -7.80 15.57
C HIS A 43 2.74 -6.41 15.08
N ASN A 44 1.58 -5.92 15.55
CA ASN A 44 0.93 -4.69 15.09
C ASN A 44 0.55 -4.70 13.59
N PHE A 45 0.21 -5.88 13.05
CA PHE A 45 -0.30 -5.98 11.67
C PHE A 45 -1.58 -5.17 11.46
N THR A 46 -1.82 -4.75 10.22
CA THR A 46 -3.05 -4.04 9.84
C THR A 46 -4.21 -5.01 9.70
N LEU A 47 -5.20 -4.91 10.61
CA LEU A 47 -6.34 -5.83 10.65
C LEU A 47 -7.12 -5.85 9.34
N THR A 48 -7.41 -4.68 8.73
CA THR A 48 -8.13 -4.59 7.45
C THR A 48 -7.40 -5.36 6.34
N ALA A 49 -6.07 -5.28 6.29
CA ALA A 49 -5.28 -5.97 5.28
C ALA A 49 -5.40 -7.49 5.42
N PHE A 50 -5.33 -8.01 6.63
CA PHE A 50 -5.54 -9.43 6.91
C PHE A 50 -6.98 -9.87 6.65
N ALA A 51 -7.96 -9.14 7.21
CA ALA A 51 -9.38 -9.48 7.11
C ALA A 51 -9.87 -9.48 5.65
N SER A 52 -9.47 -8.47 4.85
CA SER A 52 -9.85 -8.41 3.44
C SER A 52 -9.33 -9.60 2.64
N PHE A 53 -8.09 -10.03 2.86
CA PHE A 53 -7.55 -11.23 2.21
C PHE A 53 -8.33 -12.47 2.64
N MET A 54 -8.50 -12.63 3.94
CA MET A 54 -9.20 -13.79 4.53
C MET A 54 -10.65 -13.89 4.03
N ASP A 55 -11.38 -12.77 3.99
CA ASP A 55 -12.76 -12.74 3.55
C ASP A 55 -12.91 -13.09 2.07
N VAL A 56 -12.02 -12.63 1.19
CA VAL A 56 -12.03 -13.06 -0.22
C VAL A 56 -11.80 -14.57 -0.33
N LEU A 57 -10.86 -15.15 0.42
CA LEU A 57 -10.61 -16.60 0.41
C LEU A 57 -11.82 -17.39 0.92
N ARG A 58 -12.39 -17.01 2.08
CA ARG A 58 -13.51 -17.74 2.66
C ARG A 58 -14.77 -17.69 1.80
N LEU A 59 -15.05 -16.54 1.16
CA LEU A 59 -16.17 -16.37 0.22
C LEU A 59 -15.99 -17.15 -1.08
N SER A 60 -14.74 -17.48 -1.40
CA SER A 60 -14.36 -18.31 -2.55
C SER A 60 -14.23 -19.79 -2.21
N ALA A 61 -14.25 -20.15 -0.93
CA ALA A 61 -13.91 -21.50 -0.48
C ALA A 61 -14.98 -22.54 -0.76
N ASP A 62 -16.23 -22.14 -0.85
CA ASP A 62 -17.35 -23.03 -1.21
C ASP A 62 -18.44 -22.29 -2.01
N ARG A 63 -19.28 -23.08 -2.71
CA ARG A 63 -20.37 -22.55 -3.53
C ARG A 63 -21.54 -21.99 -2.70
N GLY A 64 -21.69 -22.45 -1.46
CA GLY A 64 -22.85 -22.17 -0.63
C GLY A 64 -22.62 -21.10 0.45
N ASP A 65 -21.52 -20.38 0.40
CA ASP A 65 -21.11 -19.35 1.38
C ASP A 65 -21.21 -19.83 2.85
N ARG A 66 -20.78 -21.08 3.07
CA ARG A 66 -20.73 -21.71 4.41
C ARG A 66 -19.33 -21.66 5.02
N SER A 67 -18.42 -20.94 4.37
CA SER A 67 -17.00 -20.78 4.77
C SER A 67 -16.26 -22.11 4.98
N ARG A 68 -16.66 -23.16 4.24
CA ARG A 68 -16.00 -24.47 4.29
C ARG A 68 -14.75 -24.45 3.41
N PRO A 69 -13.59 -24.88 3.90
CA PRO A 69 -12.34 -24.85 3.16
C PRO A 69 -12.25 -25.97 2.11
N ILE A 70 -13.11 -25.93 1.08
CA ILE A 70 -13.21 -26.94 0.01
C ILE A 70 -12.28 -26.54 -1.16
N ASP A 71 -12.56 -25.41 -1.81
CA ASP A 71 -11.76 -24.92 -2.95
C ASP A 71 -10.58 -24.07 -2.50
N CYS A 72 -10.72 -23.29 -1.41
CA CYS A 72 -9.62 -22.59 -0.73
C CYS A 72 -9.42 -23.14 0.68
N SER A 73 -8.18 -23.19 1.13
CA SER A 73 -7.85 -23.43 2.53
C SER A 73 -6.80 -22.43 3.01
N TRP A 74 -6.80 -22.17 4.31
CA TRP A 74 -5.89 -21.23 4.92
C TRP A 74 -5.48 -21.65 6.32
N GLN A 75 -4.32 -21.17 6.74
CA GLN A 75 -3.85 -21.31 8.12
C GLN A 75 -3.23 -19.98 8.58
N VAL A 76 -3.54 -19.57 9.80
CA VAL A 76 -2.85 -18.48 10.48
C VAL A 76 -1.77 -19.10 11.34
N MET A 77 -0.51 -18.84 11.02
CA MET A 77 0.63 -19.50 11.61
C MET A 77 1.38 -18.57 12.55
N SER A 78 1.77 -19.11 13.73
CA SER A 78 2.65 -18.40 14.67
C SER A 78 3.49 -19.37 15.46
N PRO A 79 4.79 -19.08 15.69
CA PRO A 79 5.66 -19.96 16.48
C PRO A 79 5.11 -20.19 17.88
N GLY A 80 4.91 -21.47 18.24
CA GLY A 80 4.38 -21.86 19.54
C GLY A 80 2.94 -21.40 19.78
N LEU A 81 2.14 -21.21 18.73
CA LEU A 81 0.73 -20.81 18.77
C LEU A 81 0.48 -19.49 19.54
N ARG A 82 1.44 -18.56 19.49
CA ARG A 82 1.30 -17.27 20.16
C ARG A 82 0.36 -16.35 19.40
N PRO A 83 -0.60 -15.72 20.10
CA PRO A 83 -1.49 -14.73 19.46
C PRO A 83 -0.70 -13.61 18.80
N ALA A 84 -1.19 -13.15 17.65
CA ALA A 84 -0.67 -11.99 16.95
C ALA A 84 -1.56 -10.78 17.24
N ARG A 85 -0.97 -9.71 17.78
CA ARG A 85 -1.68 -8.46 18.07
C ARG A 85 -1.71 -7.55 16.85
N SER A 86 -2.91 -7.08 16.48
CA SER A 86 -3.08 -6.10 15.43
C SER A 86 -2.76 -4.67 15.91
N SER A 87 -2.58 -3.75 14.98
CA SER A 87 -2.32 -2.32 15.26
C SER A 87 -3.49 -1.62 15.97
N CYS A 88 -4.70 -2.16 15.89
CA CYS A 88 -5.86 -1.68 16.64
C CYS A 88 -6.10 -2.40 17.98
N GLY A 89 -5.17 -3.26 18.41
CA GLY A 89 -5.21 -3.91 19.71
C GLY A 89 -6.00 -5.23 19.77
N ILE A 90 -6.53 -5.71 18.66
CA ILE A 90 -7.23 -7.00 18.58
C ILE A 90 -6.20 -8.12 18.43
N ASP A 91 -6.33 -9.19 19.22
CA ASP A 91 -5.47 -10.36 19.15
C ASP A 91 -6.12 -11.44 18.28
N ILE A 92 -5.36 -11.94 17.30
CA ILE A 92 -5.76 -13.07 16.45
C ILE A 92 -5.07 -14.32 16.94
N GLN A 93 -5.88 -15.34 17.26
CA GLN A 93 -5.36 -16.66 17.61
C GLN A 93 -4.88 -17.38 16.35
N PRO A 94 -3.66 -17.91 16.31
CA PRO A 94 -3.21 -18.75 15.21
C PRO A 94 -3.98 -20.07 15.19
N THR A 95 -4.13 -20.63 13.98
CA THR A 95 -4.78 -21.92 13.77
C THR A 95 -3.78 -23.07 13.76
N SER A 96 -2.48 -22.75 13.60
CA SER A 96 -1.38 -23.74 13.61
C SER A 96 -0.06 -23.11 14.01
N ASP A 97 0.89 -23.96 14.41
CA ASP A 97 2.32 -23.60 14.44
C ASP A 97 2.84 -23.43 13.00
N LEU A 98 4.10 -23.08 12.82
CA LEU A 98 4.75 -22.97 11.52
C LEU A 98 4.71 -24.34 10.81
N ALA A 99 3.72 -24.54 9.95
CA ALA A 99 3.51 -25.76 9.19
C ALA A 99 4.57 -25.91 8.08
N ASP A 100 4.65 -27.09 7.44
CA ASP A 100 5.56 -27.30 6.33
C ASP A 100 5.24 -26.31 5.18
N PRO A 101 6.20 -25.48 4.72
CA PRO A 101 6.00 -24.54 3.63
C PRO A 101 5.43 -25.18 2.36
N ALA A 102 5.84 -26.42 2.04
CA ALA A 102 5.36 -27.15 0.86
C ALA A 102 3.85 -27.47 0.88
N SER A 103 3.20 -27.31 2.03
CA SER A 103 1.74 -27.46 2.14
C SER A 103 0.95 -26.27 1.63
N PHE A 104 1.62 -25.14 1.27
CA PHE A 104 1.00 -23.92 0.79
C PHE A 104 1.43 -23.59 -0.64
N ASP A 105 0.53 -22.97 -1.38
CA ASP A 105 0.82 -22.35 -2.67
C ASP A 105 1.37 -20.94 -2.48
N TYR A 106 0.87 -20.25 -1.44
CA TYR A 106 1.28 -18.90 -1.06
C TYR A 106 1.47 -18.79 0.45
N ILE A 107 2.47 -18.02 0.86
CA ILE A 107 2.64 -17.60 2.26
C ILE A 107 2.62 -16.07 2.31
N ALA A 108 1.59 -15.51 2.95
CA ALA A 108 1.39 -14.08 3.09
C ALA A 108 1.93 -13.58 4.45
N VAL A 109 2.87 -12.66 4.40
CA VAL A 109 3.39 -11.93 5.56
C VAL A 109 2.63 -10.62 5.67
N VAL A 110 1.79 -10.48 6.67
CA VAL A 110 0.97 -9.29 6.89
C VAL A 110 1.63 -8.41 7.94
N GLY A 111 2.06 -7.23 7.53
CA GLY A 111 2.61 -6.20 8.42
C GLY A 111 1.60 -5.10 8.73
N GLY A 112 2.03 -4.09 9.46
CA GLY A 112 1.19 -2.96 9.89
C GLY A 112 2.02 -1.76 10.31
N LEU A 113 2.09 -1.44 11.61
CA LEU A 113 2.92 -0.34 12.08
C LEU A 113 4.40 -0.62 11.77
N LEU A 114 5.08 0.36 11.19
CA LEU A 114 6.49 0.24 10.85
C LEU A 114 7.39 0.60 12.03
N HIS A 115 7.04 1.66 12.77
CA HIS A 115 7.83 2.16 13.89
C HIS A 115 7.41 1.52 15.22
N GLY A 116 8.40 1.29 16.10
CA GLY A 116 8.17 0.71 17.43
C GLY A 116 7.80 -0.77 17.41
N MET A 117 8.05 -1.48 16.29
CA MET A 117 7.86 -2.92 16.24
C MET A 117 8.99 -3.66 16.97
N PRO A 118 8.67 -4.71 17.74
CA PRO A 118 9.70 -5.61 18.27
C PRO A 118 10.41 -6.31 17.09
N PRO A 119 11.65 -6.78 17.31
CA PRO A 119 12.36 -7.58 16.32
C PRO A 119 11.52 -8.78 15.86
N LEU A 120 11.60 -9.08 14.56
CA LEU A 120 10.95 -10.28 14.02
C LEU A 120 11.49 -11.53 14.74
N PRO A 121 10.62 -12.41 15.26
CA PRO A 121 11.06 -13.66 15.86
C PRO A 121 11.95 -14.45 14.87
N PRO A 122 13.15 -14.91 15.30
CA PRO A 122 14.09 -15.61 14.41
C PRO A 122 13.48 -16.83 13.72
N ALA A 123 12.56 -17.52 14.38
CA ALA A 123 11.83 -18.67 13.82
C ALA A 123 11.05 -18.31 12.57
N ILE A 124 10.41 -17.12 12.55
CA ILE A 124 9.67 -16.62 11.36
C ILE A 124 10.65 -16.34 10.22
N GLY A 125 11.77 -15.66 10.49
CA GLY A 125 12.79 -15.39 9.47
C GLY A 125 13.34 -16.67 8.84
N THR A 126 13.67 -17.66 9.66
CA THR A 126 14.14 -18.98 9.21
C THR A 126 13.07 -19.70 8.39
N TYR A 127 11.81 -19.65 8.83
CA TYR A 127 10.67 -20.23 8.13
C TYR A 127 10.47 -19.63 6.74
N LEU A 128 10.47 -18.31 6.62
CA LEU A 128 10.27 -17.61 5.34
C LEU A 128 11.42 -17.89 4.35
N LYS A 129 12.68 -17.95 4.83
CA LYS A 129 13.82 -18.34 4.00
C LYS A 129 13.70 -19.80 3.51
N ARG A 130 13.24 -20.71 4.37
CA ARG A 130 12.98 -22.10 3.99
C ARG A 130 11.84 -22.21 2.97
N ALA A 131 10.77 -21.43 3.13
CA ALA A 131 9.64 -21.35 2.19
C ALA A 131 10.10 -20.85 0.82
N ALA A 132 10.92 -19.79 0.78
CA ALA A 132 11.51 -19.27 -0.44
C ALA A 132 12.41 -20.32 -1.14
N ALA A 133 13.25 -21.02 -0.39
CA ALA A 133 14.11 -22.09 -0.91
C ALA A 133 13.31 -23.29 -1.46
N ALA A 134 12.13 -23.56 -0.90
CA ALA A 134 11.20 -24.58 -1.38
C ALA A 134 10.37 -24.13 -2.60
N GLY A 135 10.57 -22.91 -3.11
CA GLY A 135 9.84 -22.38 -4.28
C GLY A 135 8.41 -21.92 -3.98
N VAL A 136 8.04 -21.77 -2.71
CA VAL A 136 6.72 -21.25 -2.33
C VAL A 136 6.66 -19.76 -2.63
N THR A 137 5.57 -19.29 -3.25
CA THR A 137 5.38 -17.88 -3.52
C THR A 137 5.14 -17.10 -2.22
N LEU A 138 5.99 -16.10 -1.96
CA LEU A 138 5.85 -15.25 -0.78
C LEU A 138 5.13 -13.94 -1.13
N ILE A 139 4.19 -13.54 -0.26
CA ILE A 139 3.42 -12.32 -0.41
C ILE A 139 3.75 -11.38 0.74
N GLY A 140 4.28 -10.19 0.43
CA GLY A 140 4.41 -9.09 1.39
C GLY A 140 3.18 -8.18 1.36
N VAL A 141 2.42 -8.12 2.43
CA VAL A 141 1.22 -7.30 2.54
C VAL A 141 1.47 -6.14 3.49
N CYS A 142 1.19 -4.90 3.04
CA CYS A 142 1.48 -3.68 3.80
C CYS A 142 2.98 -3.64 4.16
N THR A 143 3.38 -3.39 5.41
CA THR A 143 4.79 -3.44 5.83
C THR A 143 5.36 -4.86 5.90
N GLY A 144 4.59 -5.90 5.56
CA GLY A 144 5.12 -7.24 5.31
C GLY A 144 6.16 -7.28 4.19
N THR A 145 6.08 -6.34 3.24
CA THR A 145 7.13 -6.13 2.21
C THR A 145 8.47 -5.78 2.86
N PHE A 146 8.50 -4.92 3.87
CA PHE A 146 9.73 -4.59 4.62
C PHE A 146 10.34 -5.82 5.30
N VAL A 147 9.50 -6.72 5.82
CA VAL A 147 9.97 -7.98 6.42
C VAL A 147 10.68 -8.83 5.38
N LEU A 148 10.12 -8.99 4.18
CA LEU A 148 10.75 -9.75 3.11
C LEU A 148 12.07 -9.09 2.66
N CYS A 149 12.11 -7.76 2.57
CA CYS A 149 13.32 -7.00 2.23
C CYS A 149 14.42 -7.17 3.28
N ARG A 150 14.10 -7.04 4.58
CA ARG A 150 15.05 -7.26 5.70
C ARG A 150 15.65 -8.67 5.73
N LEU A 151 14.92 -9.66 5.21
CA LEU A 151 15.40 -11.04 5.11
C LEU A 151 16.22 -11.31 3.85
N GLY A 152 16.43 -10.31 2.96
CA GLY A 152 17.13 -10.46 1.68
C GLY A 152 16.32 -11.22 0.62
N LEU A 153 15.00 -11.34 0.80
CA LEU A 153 14.13 -12.12 -0.09
C LEU A 153 13.59 -11.33 -1.28
N MET A 154 13.93 -10.03 -1.37
CA MET A 154 13.48 -9.10 -2.42
C MET A 154 14.64 -8.53 -3.24
N GLU A 155 15.83 -9.09 -3.15
CA GLU A 155 16.98 -8.62 -3.94
C GLU A 155 16.69 -8.70 -5.43
N GLN A 156 17.01 -7.61 -6.16
CA GLN A 156 16.77 -7.43 -7.59
C GLN A 156 15.31 -7.58 -8.03
N ARG A 157 14.35 -7.39 -7.10
CA ARG A 157 12.93 -7.51 -7.39
C ARG A 157 12.20 -6.18 -7.20
N LYS A 158 11.11 -6.01 -7.93
CA LYS A 158 10.22 -4.87 -7.77
C LYS A 158 9.40 -5.04 -6.49
N CYS A 159 9.24 -3.95 -5.75
CA CYS A 159 8.49 -3.92 -4.50
C CYS A 159 7.34 -2.92 -4.58
N CYS A 160 6.11 -3.38 -4.42
CA CYS A 160 5.00 -2.48 -4.13
C CYS A 160 5.05 -2.10 -2.65
N VAL A 161 4.99 -0.81 -2.38
CA VAL A 161 4.89 -0.26 -1.03
C VAL A 161 3.73 0.71 -0.94
N SER A 162 3.16 0.89 0.25
CA SER A 162 2.20 1.96 0.47
C SER A 162 2.85 3.32 0.22
N TRP A 163 2.14 4.22 -0.47
CA TRP A 163 2.57 5.61 -0.62
C TRP A 163 2.97 6.24 0.72
N TYR A 164 2.29 5.85 1.81
CA TYR A 164 2.55 6.35 3.16
C TYR A 164 3.93 5.98 3.68
N HIS A 165 4.46 4.81 3.32
CA HIS A 165 5.76 4.29 3.74
C HIS A 165 6.83 4.35 2.63
N TYR A 166 6.59 5.11 1.57
CA TYR A 166 7.52 5.19 0.44
C TYR A 166 8.90 5.73 0.86
N ARG A 167 8.91 6.77 1.69
CA ARG A 167 10.15 7.36 2.18
C ARG A 167 10.89 6.44 3.15
N ASP A 168 10.16 5.88 4.12
CA ASP A 168 10.74 4.91 5.05
C ASP A 168 11.43 3.76 4.30
N PHE A 169 10.82 3.33 3.19
CA PHE A 169 11.37 2.27 2.36
C PHE A 169 12.69 2.69 1.68
N LEU A 170 12.74 3.88 1.08
CA LEU A 170 13.96 4.39 0.44
C LEU A 170 15.11 4.60 1.44
N GLU A 171 14.78 5.03 2.66
CA GLU A 171 15.77 5.23 3.73
C GLU A 171 16.36 3.88 4.21
N GLU A 172 15.52 2.85 4.32
CA GLU A 172 15.95 1.54 4.81
C GLU A 172 16.57 0.67 3.70
N PHE A 173 16.08 0.76 2.46
CA PHE A 173 16.51 -0.07 1.32
C PHE A 173 16.93 0.77 0.12
N PRO A 174 18.04 1.50 0.19
CA PRO A 174 18.44 2.46 -0.86
C PRO A 174 18.78 1.79 -2.20
N THR A 175 19.00 0.47 -2.22
CA THR A 175 19.30 -0.30 -3.44
C THR A 175 18.08 -0.88 -4.13
N LEU A 176 16.90 -0.83 -3.49
CA LEU A 176 15.65 -1.32 -4.05
C LEU A 176 14.82 -0.18 -4.61
N VAL A 177 14.05 -0.46 -5.66
CA VAL A 177 13.16 0.53 -6.28
C VAL A 177 11.71 0.22 -5.91
N PRO A 178 11.10 1.02 -5.01
CA PRO A 178 9.70 0.83 -4.62
C PRO A 178 8.75 1.43 -5.66
N LEU A 179 7.62 0.76 -5.86
CA LEU A 179 6.48 1.25 -6.62
C LEU A 179 5.36 1.61 -5.64
N ALA A 180 4.96 2.88 -5.60
CA ALA A 180 3.92 3.39 -4.70
C ALA A 180 2.68 3.92 -5.45
N ASP A 181 2.63 3.71 -6.74
CA ASP A 181 1.54 4.11 -7.64
C ASP A 181 0.62 2.95 -8.02
N THR A 182 0.97 1.71 -7.67
CA THR A 182 0.19 0.50 -7.93
C THR A 182 -0.32 -0.12 -6.64
N LEU A 183 -1.38 -0.94 -6.71
CA LEU A 183 -1.93 -1.62 -5.53
C LEU A 183 -1.09 -2.82 -5.10
N TYR A 184 -0.54 -3.54 -6.06
CA TYR A 184 0.35 -4.70 -5.84
C TYR A 184 1.25 -4.93 -7.05
N VAL A 185 2.29 -5.70 -6.85
CA VAL A 185 3.25 -6.10 -7.89
C VAL A 185 3.50 -7.60 -7.79
N VAL A 186 3.43 -8.28 -8.93
CA VAL A 186 3.82 -9.70 -9.08
C VAL A 186 5.17 -9.75 -9.79
N ASP A 187 6.19 -10.26 -9.12
CA ASP A 187 7.54 -10.43 -9.68
C ASP A 187 8.03 -11.85 -9.44
N GLY A 188 7.67 -12.75 -10.38
CA GLY A 188 7.97 -14.17 -10.28
C GLY A 188 7.26 -14.84 -9.09
N ASP A 189 8.06 -15.37 -8.17
CA ASP A 189 7.61 -16.03 -6.93
C ASP A 189 7.55 -15.06 -5.74
N ARG A 190 7.54 -13.76 -6.00
CA ARG A 190 7.35 -12.70 -5.02
C ARG A 190 6.20 -11.79 -5.41
N ILE A 191 5.33 -11.55 -4.45
CA ILE A 191 4.20 -10.63 -4.61
C ILE A 191 4.29 -9.62 -3.48
N THR A 192 4.07 -8.35 -3.79
CA THR A 192 4.04 -7.29 -2.78
C THR A 192 2.81 -6.43 -2.98
N CYS A 193 2.18 -6.01 -1.89
CA CYS A 193 0.94 -5.25 -1.92
C CYS A 193 1.02 -4.06 -0.95
N SER A 194 0.51 -2.92 -1.39
CA SER A 194 0.47 -1.69 -0.59
C SER A 194 -0.30 -1.81 0.73
N GLY A 195 -1.19 -2.79 0.84
CA GLY A 195 -2.04 -2.96 2.01
C GLY A 195 -3.42 -2.31 1.86
N GLY A 196 -4.08 -2.06 3.00
CA GLY A 196 -5.42 -1.46 3.02
C GLY A 196 -6.45 -2.26 2.23
N ALA A 197 -7.37 -1.57 1.55
CA ALA A 197 -8.39 -2.19 0.70
C ALA A 197 -7.83 -2.84 -0.57
N GLY A 198 -6.61 -2.48 -1.00
CA GLY A 198 -5.94 -3.08 -2.17
C GLY A 198 -5.64 -4.57 -2.00
N VAL A 199 -5.68 -5.06 -0.77
CA VAL A 199 -5.49 -6.49 -0.48
C VAL A 199 -6.63 -7.35 -1.00
N ALA A 200 -7.86 -6.82 -1.03
CA ALA A 200 -9.01 -7.53 -1.61
C ALA A 200 -8.83 -7.73 -3.12
N ASP A 201 -8.24 -6.73 -3.81
CA ASP A 201 -7.93 -6.83 -5.24
C ASP A 201 -6.87 -7.90 -5.53
N LEU A 202 -5.80 -7.94 -4.74
CA LEU A 202 -4.78 -8.98 -4.83
C LEU A 202 -5.38 -10.37 -4.54
N ALA A 203 -6.13 -10.52 -3.47
CA ALA A 203 -6.75 -11.79 -3.10
C ALA A 203 -7.71 -12.29 -4.20
N ALA A 204 -8.52 -11.38 -4.77
CA ALA A 204 -9.41 -11.70 -5.88
C ALA A 204 -8.63 -12.13 -7.13
N GLN A 205 -7.49 -11.49 -7.43
CA GLN A 205 -6.61 -11.90 -8.51
C GLN A 205 -6.08 -13.32 -8.32
N LEU A 206 -5.63 -13.67 -7.11
CA LEU A 206 -5.16 -15.03 -6.79
C LEU A 206 -6.30 -16.06 -6.90
N VAL A 207 -7.50 -15.71 -6.42
CA VAL A 207 -8.68 -16.56 -6.58
C VAL A 207 -9.03 -16.74 -8.07
N ALA A 208 -9.02 -15.66 -8.86
CA ALA A 208 -9.31 -15.72 -10.29
C ALA A 208 -8.33 -16.65 -11.03
N GLN A 209 -7.05 -16.57 -10.69
CA GLN A 209 -6.00 -17.42 -11.30
C GLN A 209 -6.15 -18.90 -10.96
N ASN A 210 -6.60 -19.24 -9.75
CA ASN A 210 -6.64 -20.64 -9.26
C ASN A 210 -8.03 -21.28 -9.37
N LEU A 211 -9.12 -20.49 -9.26
CA LEU A 211 -10.50 -20.98 -9.22
C LEU A 211 -11.39 -20.39 -10.31
N GLY A 212 -10.91 -19.38 -11.03
CA GLY A 212 -11.62 -18.68 -12.09
C GLY A 212 -12.28 -17.38 -11.67
N GLU A 213 -12.43 -16.47 -12.65
CA GLU A 213 -12.92 -15.12 -12.44
C GLU A 213 -14.31 -15.03 -11.83
N ALA A 214 -15.22 -15.93 -12.19
CA ALA A 214 -16.58 -15.95 -11.65
C ALA A 214 -16.62 -16.17 -10.13
N VAL A 215 -15.68 -16.96 -9.59
CA VAL A 215 -15.55 -17.20 -8.14
C VAL A 215 -15.00 -15.95 -7.46
N ALA A 216 -13.99 -15.33 -8.03
CA ALA A 216 -13.41 -14.09 -7.52
C ALA A 216 -14.45 -12.95 -7.52
N GLN A 217 -15.18 -12.78 -8.63
CA GLN A 217 -16.22 -11.74 -8.75
C GLN A 217 -17.37 -11.96 -7.76
N LYS A 218 -17.79 -13.21 -7.53
CA LYS A 218 -18.77 -13.54 -6.49
C LYS A 218 -18.30 -13.04 -5.12
N ALA A 219 -17.05 -13.33 -4.75
CA ALA A 219 -16.50 -12.90 -3.46
C ALA A 219 -16.47 -11.38 -3.32
N LEU A 220 -16.02 -10.68 -4.37
CA LEU A 220 -15.99 -9.20 -4.40
C LEU A 220 -17.40 -8.59 -4.31
N ASN A 221 -18.37 -9.15 -5.03
CA ASN A 221 -19.77 -8.67 -4.99
C ASN A 221 -20.37 -8.76 -3.59
N ILE A 222 -20.09 -9.84 -2.85
CA ILE A 222 -20.54 -10.00 -1.46
C ILE A 222 -19.87 -8.96 -0.55
N LEU A 223 -18.61 -8.59 -0.83
CA LEU A 223 -17.90 -7.53 -0.14
C LEU A 223 -18.28 -6.11 -0.62
N LEU A 224 -19.27 -5.99 -1.52
CA LEU A 224 -19.72 -4.73 -2.13
C LEU A 224 -18.60 -4.03 -2.92
N ILE A 225 -17.69 -4.80 -3.47
CA ILE A 225 -16.64 -4.33 -4.40
C ILE A 225 -17.11 -4.68 -5.81
N ASP A 226 -17.42 -3.66 -6.60
CA ASP A 226 -18.03 -3.79 -7.93
C ASP A 226 -17.14 -4.60 -8.89
N ARG A 227 -15.85 -4.27 -8.92
CA ARG A 227 -14.85 -4.97 -9.75
C ARG A 227 -13.45 -4.80 -9.18
N PRO A 228 -12.54 -5.77 -9.43
CA PRO A 228 -11.15 -5.63 -9.02
C PRO A 228 -10.48 -4.50 -9.83
N ARG A 229 -9.63 -3.73 -9.17
CA ARG A 229 -8.88 -2.65 -9.80
C ARG A 229 -7.66 -3.14 -10.61
N GLY A 230 -7.29 -4.40 -10.45
CA GLY A 230 -6.15 -5.02 -11.11
C GLY A 230 -4.78 -4.53 -10.60
N GLU A 231 -3.72 -5.11 -11.18
CA GLU A 231 -2.33 -4.76 -10.81
C GLU A 231 -2.01 -3.28 -11.08
N GLN A 232 -2.56 -2.71 -12.15
CA GLN A 232 -2.38 -1.31 -12.52
C GLN A 232 -3.33 -0.34 -11.77
N GLY A 233 -4.15 -0.85 -10.85
CA GLY A 233 -4.99 -0.03 -9.99
C GLY A 233 -4.12 0.93 -9.18
N ALA A 234 -4.37 2.24 -9.32
CA ALA A 234 -3.59 3.24 -8.62
C ALA A 234 -3.92 3.24 -7.12
N GLN A 235 -2.89 3.44 -6.30
CA GLN A 235 -3.11 3.82 -4.90
C GLN A 235 -3.79 5.19 -4.87
N PRO A 236 -4.70 5.44 -3.91
CA PRO A 236 -5.25 6.78 -3.74
C PRO A 236 -4.11 7.76 -3.50
N ALA A 237 -3.86 8.64 -4.45
CA ALA A 237 -3.05 9.81 -4.16
C ALA A 237 -3.78 10.62 -3.07
N PRO A 238 -3.09 11.15 -2.06
CA PRO A 238 -3.70 12.07 -1.13
C PRO A 238 -4.31 13.21 -1.93
N ARG A 239 -5.64 13.25 -2.02
CA ARG A 239 -6.33 14.35 -2.67
C ARG A 239 -6.28 15.54 -1.74
N LEU A 240 -5.28 16.37 -1.94
CA LEU A 240 -5.20 17.68 -1.33
C LEU A 240 -6.13 18.62 -2.08
N GLY A 241 -7.37 18.71 -1.59
CA GLY A 241 -8.40 19.54 -2.17
C GLY A 241 -9.19 18.82 -3.28
N GLU A 242 -10.39 19.32 -3.54
CA GLU A 242 -11.36 18.79 -4.52
C GLU A 242 -10.98 19.03 -6.00
N SER A 243 -9.76 19.45 -6.28
CA SER A 243 -9.27 19.68 -7.63
C SER A 243 -8.66 18.40 -8.19
N GLY A 244 -9.27 17.85 -9.21
CA GLY A 244 -8.72 16.76 -10.01
C GLY A 244 -7.40 17.19 -10.65
N ILE A 245 -6.29 16.84 -10.01
CA ILE A 245 -4.94 17.11 -10.55
C ILE A 245 -4.62 15.98 -11.50
N ASP A 246 -4.70 16.25 -12.79
CA ASP A 246 -4.42 15.27 -13.84
C ASP A 246 -2.92 14.99 -14.04
N ASP A 247 -2.03 15.87 -13.56
CA ASP A 247 -0.59 15.68 -13.71
C ASP A 247 -0.01 14.82 -12.57
N ALA A 248 0.40 13.60 -12.91
CA ALA A 248 0.97 12.63 -11.96
C ALA A 248 2.24 13.16 -11.25
N ARG A 249 2.99 14.08 -11.86
CA ARG A 249 4.21 14.67 -11.26
C ARG A 249 3.85 15.66 -10.17
N VAL A 250 2.80 16.47 -10.36
CA VAL A 250 2.26 17.38 -9.34
C VAL A 250 1.69 16.58 -8.17
N SER A 251 0.90 15.53 -8.46
CA SER A 251 0.36 14.64 -7.45
C SER A 251 1.47 13.98 -6.63
N ARG A 252 2.56 13.53 -7.26
CA ARG A 252 3.71 12.94 -6.59
C ARG A 252 4.49 13.98 -5.76
N ALA A 253 4.65 15.21 -6.28
CA ALA A 253 5.26 16.29 -5.52
C ALA A 253 4.49 16.61 -4.24
N LEU A 254 3.16 16.72 -4.32
CA LEU A 254 2.30 16.97 -3.17
C LEU A 254 2.40 15.85 -2.13
N LEU A 255 2.47 14.61 -2.58
CA LEU A 255 2.69 13.45 -1.71
C LEU A 255 4.02 13.56 -0.95
N MET A 256 5.11 13.88 -1.66
CA MET A 256 6.42 14.09 -1.04
C MET A 256 6.40 15.24 -0.04
N MET A 257 5.66 16.31 -0.31
CA MET A 257 5.46 17.43 0.61
C MET A 257 4.71 16.98 1.88
N GLU A 258 3.63 16.20 1.75
CA GLU A 258 2.87 15.67 2.90
C GLU A 258 3.72 14.77 3.81
N GLN A 259 4.57 13.97 3.21
CA GLN A 259 5.47 13.09 3.96
C GLN A 259 6.61 13.85 4.67
N ASN A 260 6.79 15.13 4.37
CA ASN A 260 7.87 15.96 4.89
C ASN A 260 7.37 17.26 5.53
N LEU A 261 6.26 17.22 6.25
CA LEU A 261 5.68 18.42 6.87
C LEU A 261 6.53 18.98 8.02
N ALA A 262 7.19 18.09 8.79
CA ALA A 262 8.05 18.47 9.91
C ALA A 262 9.38 19.09 9.45
N GLU A 263 10.00 18.51 8.40
CA GLU A 263 11.24 18.95 7.81
C GLU A 263 11.04 19.19 6.31
N PRO A 264 10.52 20.38 5.91
CA PRO A 264 10.16 20.64 4.53
C PRO A 264 11.34 20.50 3.58
N LEU A 265 11.16 19.70 2.53
CA LEU A 265 12.15 19.53 1.48
C LEU A 265 12.35 20.85 0.71
N PRO A 266 13.59 21.24 0.43
CA PRO A 266 13.86 22.32 -0.52
C PRO A 266 13.22 22.02 -1.88
N ILE A 267 12.61 23.01 -2.53
CA ILE A 267 11.94 22.83 -3.83
C ILE A 267 12.90 22.30 -4.90
N ALA A 268 14.16 22.68 -4.83
CA ALA A 268 15.19 22.16 -5.73
C ALA A 268 15.40 20.65 -5.58
N ARG A 269 15.37 20.15 -4.34
CA ARG A 269 15.44 18.70 -4.05
C ARG A 269 14.20 17.98 -4.55
N LEU A 270 13.02 18.53 -4.23
CA LEU A 270 11.74 17.97 -4.69
C LEU A 270 11.70 17.85 -6.22
N ALA A 271 12.14 18.88 -6.94
CA ALA A 271 12.23 18.84 -8.39
C ALA A 271 13.23 17.77 -8.88
N GLY A 272 14.41 17.69 -8.26
CA GLY A 272 15.43 16.71 -8.60
C GLY A 272 14.96 15.26 -8.41
N ASP A 273 14.28 14.97 -7.31
CA ASP A 273 13.73 13.64 -7.01
C ASP A 273 12.62 13.21 -8.00
N LEU A 274 12.00 14.19 -8.68
CA LEU A 274 11.02 13.99 -9.75
C LEU A 274 11.63 13.97 -11.15
N GLY A 275 12.95 14.10 -11.28
CA GLY A 275 13.63 14.21 -12.56
C GLY A 275 13.31 15.52 -13.32
N LEU A 276 12.97 16.60 -12.61
CA LEU A 276 12.57 17.89 -13.14
C LEU A 276 13.55 19.00 -12.74
N GLY A 277 13.60 20.07 -13.54
CA GLY A 277 14.15 21.34 -13.11
C GLY A 277 13.12 22.16 -12.31
N VAL A 278 13.58 23.02 -11.39
CA VAL A 278 12.71 23.86 -10.53
C VAL A 278 11.68 24.65 -11.35
N ARG A 279 12.11 25.36 -12.40
CA ARG A 279 11.21 26.13 -13.27
C ARG A 279 10.12 25.29 -13.92
N ARG A 280 10.41 24.02 -14.25
CA ARG A 280 9.41 23.12 -14.81
C ARG A 280 8.41 22.68 -13.76
N LEU A 281 8.85 22.40 -12.55
CA LEU A 281 7.98 22.08 -11.43
C LEU A 281 7.04 23.24 -11.08
N GLU A 282 7.58 24.47 -11.01
CA GLU A 282 6.79 25.69 -10.77
C GLU A 282 5.69 25.88 -11.83
N ARG A 283 6.04 25.68 -13.12
CA ARG A 283 5.06 25.77 -14.20
C ARG A 283 3.97 24.72 -14.07
N LEU A 284 4.32 23.47 -13.75
CA LEU A 284 3.33 22.39 -13.57
C LEU A 284 2.38 22.69 -12.41
N PHE A 285 2.88 23.24 -11.30
CA PHE A 285 2.04 23.65 -10.19
C PHE A 285 1.11 24.81 -10.56
N ALA A 286 1.64 25.82 -11.24
CA ALA A 286 0.82 26.93 -11.72
C ALA A 286 -0.28 26.48 -12.71
N GLU A 287 0.05 25.56 -13.63
CA GLU A 287 -0.90 25.00 -14.60
C GLU A 287 -1.98 24.11 -13.90
N ALA A 288 -1.60 23.31 -12.91
CA ALA A 288 -2.48 22.35 -12.27
C ALA A 288 -3.26 22.92 -11.08
N LEU A 289 -2.70 23.86 -10.32
CA LEU A 289 -3.22 24.36 -9.04
C LEU A 289 -3.40 25.87 -9.01
N GLY A 290 -2.84 26.60 -9.95
CA GLY A 290 -2.86 28.08 -9.94
C GLY A 290 -1.94 28.70 -8.88
N GLU A 291 -1.06 27.93 -8.24
CA GLU A 291 -0.17 28.36 -7.16
C GLU A 291 1.24 27.78 -7.33
N SER A 292 2.20 28.31 -6.59
CA SER A 292 3.57 27.80 -6.60
C SER A 292 3.73 26.56 -5.71
N PRO A 293 4.78 25.74 -5.90
CA PRO A 293 5.11 24.64 -5.00
C PRO A 293 5.30 25.07 -3.54
N GLN A 294 5.85 26.27 -3.30
CA GLN A 294 6.03 26.81 -1.94
C GLN A 294 4.71 27.13 -1.28
N GLU A 295 3.77 27.74 -2.00
CA GLU A 295 2.42 28.06 -1.51
C GLU A 295 1.64 26.80 -1.20
N SER A 296 1.66 25.80 -2.09
CA SER A 296 1.06 24.50 -1.86
C SER A 296 1.64 23.83 -0.62
N TYR A 297 2.97 23.85 -0.45
CA TYR A 297 3.63 23.26 0.73
C TYR A 297 3.21 23.94 2.03
N LEU A 298 3.14 25.27 2.03
CA LEU A 298 2.66 26.03 3.17
C LEU A 298 1.19 25.72 3.49
N ALA A 299 0.34 25.66 2.47
CA ALA A 299 -1.08 25.34 2.62
C ALA A 299 -1.27 23.95 3.26
N LEU A 300 -0.48 22.96 2.85
CA LEU A 300 -0.44 21.63 3.44
C LEU A 300 -0.11 21.64 4.93
N ARG A 301 0.98 22.30 5.28
CA ARG A 301 1.42 22.43 6.69
C ARG A 301 0.37 23.13 7.54
N LEU A 302 -0.26 24.19 7.04
CA LEU A 302 -1.32 24.90 7.73
C LEU A 302 -2.60 24.07 7.87
N LYS A 303 -2.96 23.27 6.85
CA LYS A 303 -4.10 22.35 6.92
C LYS A 303 -3.87 21.30 8.01
N HIS A 304 -2.69 20.71 8.06
CA HIS A 304 -2.33 19.73 9.08
C HIS A 304 -2.28 20.34 10.48
N ALA A 305 -1.76 21.56 10.62
CA ALA A 305 -1.75 22.30 11.87
C ALA A 305 -3.16 22.56 12.42
N ARG A 306 -4.09 22.96 11.55
CA ARG A 306 -5.50 23.15 11.96
C ARG A 306 -6.12 21.85 12.44
N TRP A 307 -5.86 20.75 11.75
CA TRP A 307 -6.34 19.44 12.16
C TRP A 307 -5.77 19.04 13.54
N MET A 308 -4.45 19.19 13.75
CA MET A 308 -3.83 18.88 15.04
C MET A 308 -4.42 19.72 16.18
N LEU A 309 -4.61 21.01 15.98
CA LEU A 309 -5.20 21.89 16.98
C LEU A 309 -6.65 21.56 17.29
N ALA A 310 -7.40 21.04 16.32
CA ALA A 310 -8.81 20.66 16.50
C ALA A 310 -8.97 19.27 17.15
N ASN A 311 -8.01 18.36 16.95
CA ASN A 311 -8.17 16.95 17.34
C ASN A 311 -7.18 16.47 18.40
N THR A 312 -6.32 17.35 18.92
CA THR A 312 -5.36 17.03 19.99
C THR A 312 -5.35 18.10 21.06
N THR A 313 -4.75 17.81 22.20
CA THR A 313 -4.53 18.77 23.30
C THR A 313 -3.19 19.51 23.19
N PHE A 314 -2.53 19.44 22.02
CA PHE A 314 -1.23 20.07 21.82
C PHE A 314 -1.35 21.59 21.77
N SER A 315 -0.37 22.27 22.38
CA SER A 315 -0.29 23.73 22.28
C SER A 315 0.08 24.18 20.87
N ALA A 316 -0.33 25.39 20.48
CA ALA A 316 0.03 25.96 19.18
C ALA A 316 1.54 26.03 18.96
N ALA A 317 2.32 26.26 20.01
CA ALA A 317 3.78 26.26 19.94
C ALA A 317 4.33 24.87 19.60
N ARG A 318 3.79 23.82 20.22
CA ARG A 318 4.16 22.43 19.92
C ARG A 318 3.79 22.05 18.48
N VAL A 319 2.57 22.35 18.05
CA VAL A 319 2.11 22.08 16.68
C VAL A 319 2.99 22.81 15.65
N ALA A 320 3.38 24.06 15.94
CA ALA A 320 4.29 24.81 15.06
C ALA A 320 5.66 24.11 14.97
N ALA A 321 6.23 23.67 16.09
CA ALA A 321 7.49 22.94 16.12
C ALA A 321 7.40 21.59 15.40
N ASP A 322 6.36 20.80 15.67
CA ASP A 322 6.12 19.48 15.04
C ASP A 322 5.92 19.56 13.52
N LEU A 323 5.58 20.74 13.00
CA LEU A 323 5.41 21.00 11.57
C LEU A 323 6.55 21.85 10.97
N GLY A 324 7.68 22.03 11.67
CA GLY A 324 8.85 22.70 11.15
C GLY A 324 8.68 24.21 10.91
N PHE A 325 7.78 24.90 11.63
CA PHE A 325 7.74 26.35 11.60
C PHE A 325 8.84 26.92 12.51
N ALA A 326 9.61 27.87 12.01
CA ALA A 326 10.77 28.42 12.71
C ALA A 326 10.41 29.10 14.04
N ASP A 327 9.24 29.71 14.13
CA ASP A 327 8.69 30.29 15.35
C ASP A 327 7.15 30.36 15.33
N GLY A 328 6.54 30.53 16.51
CA GLY A 328 5.08 30.71 16.67
C GLY A 328 4.56 31.98 16.00
N SER A 329 5.39 33.00 15.80
CA SER A 329 5.03 34.26 15.15
C SER A 329 4.85 34.06 13.63
N HIS A 330 5.71 33.26 13.02
CA HIS A 330 5.57 32.87 11.61
C HIS A 330 4.33 32.03 11.38
N PHE A 331 4.05 31.07 12.27
CA PHE A 331 2.83 30.27 12.25
C PHE A 331 1.56 31.13 12.45
N GLY A 332 1.59 32.08 13.38
CA GLY A 332 0.47 33.03 13.65
C GLY A 332 0.13 33.88 12.43
N ARG A 333 1.13 34.45 11.74
CA ARG A 333 0.93 35.27 10.54
C ARG A 333 0.38 34.44 9.36
N SER A 334 0.88 33.23 9.17
CA SER A 334 0.43 32.33 8.10
C SER A 334 -0.98 31.78 8.33
N ARG A 335 -1.53 31.90 9.55
CA ARG A 335 -2.87 31.44 9.92
C ARG A 335 -3.99 32.41 9.54
N SER A 336 -3.68 33.70 9.35
CA SER A 336 -4.65 34.72 8.94
C SER A 336 -4.84 34.67 7.43
N PRO A 337 -6.08 34.55 6.91
CA PRO A 337 -6.32 34.66 5.48
C PRO A 337 -5.87 36.05 5.01
N PRO A 338 -5.36 36.20 3.77
CA PRO A 338 -5.08 37.52 3.21
C PRO A 338 -6.36 38.35 3.26
N ALA A 339 -6.30 39.52 3.84
CA ALA A 339 -7.40 40.47 3.86
C ALA A 339 -7.79 40.77 2.41
N ARG A 340 -8.89 40.19 1.95
CA ARG A 340 -9.52 40.62 0.68
C ARG A 340 -9.93 42.07 0.92
N GLY A 341 -9.39 42.96 0.10
CA GLY A 341 -9.73 44.38 0.12
C GLY A 341 -11.26 44.56 0.12
N ALA A 342 -11.72 45.29 1.10
CA ALA A 342 -13.08 45.76 1.15
C ALA A 342 -13.27 46.71 -0.03
N ASP A 343 -13.87 46.20 -1.10
CA ASP A 343 -14.46 47.06 -2.10
C ASP A 343 -15.86 47.44 -1.60
N ALA A 344 -15.98 48.72 -1.23
CA ALA A 344 -17.20 49.34 -0.87
C ALA A 344 -18.05 49.58 -2.13
N GLY A 345 -19.27 49.13 -2.14
CA GLY A 345 -20.17 49.49 -3.22
C GLY A 345 -21.47 48.70 -3.23
N ASP A 346 -22.40 49.36 -2.67
CA ASP A 346 -23.77 49.56 -3.11
C ASP A 346 -24.86 48.63 -2.54
N GLY A 347 -25.64 49.27 -1.68
CA GLY A 347 -26.89 48.74 -1.20
C GLY A 347 -27.97 48.72 -2.28
N ARG A 348 -28.67 47.60 -2.38
CA ARG A 348 -30.08 47.57 -2.81
C ARG A 348 -30.82 46.48 -2.05
N VAL A 349 -31.69 46.99 -1.20
CA VAL A 349 -32.84 46.29 -0.61
C VAL A 349 -33.77 45.84 -1.75
N PHE A 350 -34.19 44.58 -1.76
CA PHE A 350 -35.50 44.19 -2.26
C PHE A 350 -36.11 43.13 -1.34
N GLU A 351 -37.38 43.32 -1.14
CA GLU A 351 -38.35 42.65 -0.28
C GLU A 351 -38.39 41.13 -0.34
#